data_5e2a7750f5bbf119286f2bb142450799
#
_entry.id   5e2a7750f5bbf119286f2bb142450799
#
_cell.length_a   1.000
_cell.length_b   1.000
_cell.length_c   1.000
_cell.angle_alpha   90.00
_cell.angle_beta   90.00
_cell.angle_gamma   90.00
#
_symmetry.space_group_name_H-M   'P 1'
#
loop_
_entity.id
_entity.type
_entity.pdbx_description
1 polymer ?
#
loop_
_entity_poly.entity_id
_entity_poly.type
_entity_poly.pdbx_seq_one_letter_code
_entity_poly.pdbx_strand_id
1 'polypeptide(L)'
;MVALPTMLEQILSVLMQYVDTAMVGRLGADATAAVSTSTTITWLIGSIPVAFGVGAMTQIAQAIGSGEKHKISQVAKVSLVFAVGVGVIIEAICMAVAPFVAGWMGASEEVAPAATRYFFWISVPIVFKSLNIVLSAAIRATKDTKTPMFIGVGANLLNVVLDYVFIYIFGLGVDGAAYATCISAVVSGLVTLSVFLGHKEFKLESSVFSLDKEIVDRMWRLSLPVLLINVASTSGYVVFAGLVSHMGTIIFAAHSIAVGAEELFYIGGYGFKSAANTMVGISYGEQNHDKYHAVCVSSVIATVAIMTISGVLLFIFAEALMGFFTNDPQVIALGTTVLKMVAFNEPFFGLYIISEGIYYGLGKTKYPFVIEFGGMWLVRIVSTFIGIHFFGMGLIGVWCCMIADNVIKAILLTVPLKTLWKK
;
A
#
# COMPACT_ATOMS: atom_id res chain seq x y z
N MET A 1 13.49 4.09 15.73
CA MET A 1 13.40 5.46 15.21
C MET A 1 13.07 5.53 13.71
N VAL A 2 13.52 4.59 12.87
CA VAL A 2 13.24 4.57 11.41
C VAL A 2 11.76 4.28 11.09
N ALA A 3 11.09 3.41 11.84
CA ALA A 3 9.69 3.01 11.58
C ALA A 3 8.65 4.10 11.91
N LEU A 4 8.87 4.90 12.97
CA LEU A 4 7.88 5.84 13.45
C LEU A 4 7.49 6.93 12.43
N PRO A 5 8.43 7.59 11.71
CA PRO A 5 8.04 8.56 10.71
C PRO A 5 7.22 7.92 9.57
N THR A 6 7.61 6.73 9.09
CA THR A 6 6.88 6.04 8.03
C THR A 6 5.49 5.59 8.49
N MET A 7 5.35 5.14 9.74
CA MET A 7 4.06 4.80 10.33
C MET A 7 3.14 6.03 10.41
N LEU A 8 3.66 7.16 10.89
CA LEU A 8 2.91 8.42 10.95
C LEU A 8 2.50 8.92 9.56
N GLU A 9 3.38 8.81 8.57
CA GLU A 9 3.08 9.13 7.18
C GLU A 9 1.89 8.32 6.67
N GLN A 10 1.88 6.99 6.90
CA GLN A 10 0.81 6.11 6.45
C GLN A 10 -0.52 6.44 7.14
N ILE A 11 -0.53 6.61 8.46
CA ILE A 11 -1.74 6.97 9.22
C ILE A 11 -2.29 8.31 8.73
N LEU A 12 -1.44 9.33 8.59
CA LEU A 12 -1.88 10.64 8.12
C LEU A 12 -2.39 10.59 6.68
N SER A 13 -1.78 9.78 5.81
CA SER A 13 -2.25 9.61 4.42
C SER A 13 -3.65 9.00 4.37
N VAL A 14 -3.94 7.99 5.19
CA VAL A 14 -5.28 7.39 5.27
C VAL A 14 -6.29 8.38 5.83
N LEU A 15 -5.95 9.10 6.91
CA LEU A 15 -6.84 10.13 7.46
C LEU A 15 -7.17 11.23 6.45
N MET A 16 -6.18 11.69 5.67
CA MET A 16 -6.40 12.69 4.63
C MET A 16 -7.26 12.15 3.48
N GLN A 17 -7.10 10.88 3.12
CA GLN A 17 -7.98 10.22 2.14
C GLN A 17 -9.43 10.19 2.60
N TYR A 18 -9.70 9.97 3.90
CA TYR A 18 -11.05 10.08 4.45
C TYR A 18 -11.60 11.52 4.37
N VAL A 19 -10.75 12.54 4.61
CA VAL A 19 -11.14 13.94 4.47
C VAL A 19 -11.54 14.25 3.02
N ASP A 20 -10.72 13.85 2.06
CA ASP A 20 -10.99 14.00 0.62
C ASP A 20 -12.32 13.31 0.22
N THR A 21 -12.49 12.06 0.63
CA THR A 21 -13.74 11.30 0.41
C THR A 21 -14.95 12.00 1.01
N ALA A 22 -14.81 12.56 2.22
CA ALA A 22 -15.90 13.30 2.87
C ALA A 22 -16.21 14.62 2.14
N MET A 23 -15.21 15.30 1.59
CA MET A 23 -15.41 16.53 0.82
C MET A 23 -16.14 16.25 -0.50
N VAL A 24 -15.74 15.20 -1.23
CA VAL A 24 -16.45 14.75 -2.44
C VAL A 24 -17.86 14.25 -2.11
N GLY A 25 -18.02 13.54 -1.00
CA GLY A 25 -19.33 13.02 -0.54
C GLY A 25 -20.40 14.09 -0.34
N ARG A 26 -20.00 15.31 0.04
CA ARG A 26 -20.91 16.45 0.18
C ARG A 26 -21.42 17.00 -1.17
N LEU A 27 -20.81 16.63 -2.29
CA LEU A 27 -21.29 17.00 -3.63
C LEU A 27 -22.48 16.15 -4.10
N GLY A 28 -22.77 15.03 -3.40
CA GLY A 28 -23.88 14.15 -3.69
C GLY A 28 -23.46 12.75 -4.16
N ALA A 29 -24.46 11.91 -4.40
CA ALA A 29 -24.28 10.50 -4.72
C ALA A 29 -23.54 10.30 -6.07
N ASP A 30 -23.87 11.07 -7.09
CA ASP A 30 -23.28 10.95 -8.43
C ASP A 30 -21.80 11.31 -8.44
N ALA A 31 -21.41 12.34 -7.65
CA ALA A 31 -20.01 12.74 -7.47
C ALA A 31 -19.22 11.62 -6.77
N THR A 32 -19.79 11.05 -5.71
CA THR A 32 -19.17 9.93 -5.00
C THR A 32 -19.04 8.70 -5.89
N ALA A 33 -20.08 8.38 -6.68
CA ALA A 33 -20.06 7.29 -7.64
C ALA A 33 -18.98 7.49 -8.72
N ALA A 34 -18.83 8.71 -9.26
CA ALA A 34 -17.82 9.03 -10.26
C ALA A 34 -16.39 8.80 -9.75
N VAL A 35 -16.08 9.22 -8.52
CA VAL A 35 -14.77 9.01 -7.90
C VAL A 35 -14.55 7.52 -7.59
N SER A 36 -15.55 6.86 -6.97
CA SER A 36 -15.46 5.45 -6.58
C SER A 36 -15.25 4.50 -7.77
N THR A 37 -15.81 4.82 -8.93
CA THR A 37 -15.61 4.08 -10.19
C THR A 37 -14.12 3.96 -10.54
N SER A 38 -13.31 4.95 -10.21
CA SER A 38 -11.87 4.97 -10.52
C SER A 38 -11.00 4.31 -9.44
N THR A 39 -11.51 4.11 -8.24
CA THR A 39 -10.69 3.76 -7.05
C THR A 39 -9.93 2.45 -7.22
N THR A 40 -10.60 1.36 -7.60
CA THR A 40 -9.96 0.03 -7.74
C THR A 40 -8.84 0.04 -8.79
N ILE A 41 -9.08 0.72 -9.92
CA ILE A 41 -8.08 0.81 -11.00
C ILE A 41 -6.90 1.67 -10.53
N THR A 42 -7.17 2.77 -9.83
CA THR A 42 -6.12 3.65 -9.28
C THR A 42 -5.24 2.92 -8.27
N TRP A 43 -5.82 2.08 -7.41
CA TRP A 43 -5.06 1.24 -6.47
C TRP A 43 -4.15 0.24 -7.20
N LEU A 44 -4.69 -0.45 -8.22
CA LEU A 44 -3.91 -1.40 -9.01
C LEU A 44 -2.74 -0.71 -9.71
N ILE A 45 -2.99 0.44 -10.33
CA ILE A 45 -1.98 1.25 -11.01
C ILE A 45 -0.91 1.74 -10.03
N GLY A 46 -1.32 2.25 -8.87
CA GLY A 46 -0.42 2.73 -7.81
C GLY A 46 0.49 1.63 -7.25
N SER A 47 0.05 0.38 -7.28
CA SER A 47 0.83 -0.77 -6.80
C SER A 47 2.08 -1.08 -7.65
N ILE A 48 2.10 -0.67 -8.91
CA ILE A 48 3.23 -0.93 -9.82
C ILE A 48 4.49 -0.14 -9.39
N PRO A 49 4.45 1.20 -9.23
CA PRO A 49 5.60 1.94 -8.71
C PRO A 49 6.05 1.47 -7.32
N VAL A 50 5.12 1.04 -6.45
CA VAL A 50 5.46 0.49 -5.13
C VAL A 50 6.38 -0.72 -5.25
N ALA A 51 6.11 -1.63 -6.18
CA ALA A 51 6.97 -2.80 -6.40
C ALA A 51 8.41 -2.41 -6.80
N PHE A 52 8.56 -1.42 -7.68
CA PHE A 52 9.89 -0.91 -8.05
C PHE A 52 10.53 -0.11 -6.90
N GLY A 53 9.74 0.55 -6.07
CA GLY A 53 10.22 1.17 -4.84
C GLY A 53 10.84 0.16 -3.87
N VAL A 54 10.23 -1.03 -3.70
CA VAL A 54 10.81 -2.12 -2.89
C VAL A 54 12.13 -2.61 -3.49
N GLY A 55 12.20 -2.79 -4.81
CA GLY A 55 13.42 -3.19 -5.49
C GLY A 55 14.57 -2.17 -5.33
N ALA A 56 14.25 -0.88 -5.45
CA ALA A 56 15.19 0.21 -5.22
C ALA A 56 15.68 0.25 -3.76
N MET A 57 14.74 0.23 -2.81
CA MET A 57 15.03 0.26 -1.38
C MET A 57 15.95 -0.89 -0.97
N THR A 58 15.64 -2.11 -1.39
CA THR A 58 16.43 -3.30 -1.07
C THR A 58 17.86 -3.20 -1.61
N GLN A 59 18.03 -2.82 -2.88
CA GLN A 59 19.36 -2.73 -3.49
C GLN A 59 20.21 -1.62 -2.87
N ILE A 60 19.62 -0.44 -2.64
CA ILE A 60 20.32 0.69 -2.01
C ILE A 60 20.70 0.32 -0.56
N ALA A 61 19.79 -0.26 0.22
CA ALA A 61 20.06 -0.66 1.59
C ALA A 61 21.22 -1.65 1.68
N GLN A 62 21.24 -2.66 0.81
CA GLN A 62 22.34 -3.64 0.75
C GLN A 62 23.67 -3.01 0.28
N ALA A 63 23.63 -2.08 -0.69
CA ALA A 63 24.81 -1.37 -1.14
C ALA A 63 25.39 -0.42 -0.06
N ILE A 64 24.52 0.19 0.76
CA ILE A 64 24.94 0.97 1.94
C ILE A 64 25.63 0.06 2.96
N GLY A 65 25.06 -1.09 3.22
CA GLY A 65 25.62 -2.07 4.16
C GLY A 65 26.99 -2.60 3.71
N SER A 66 27.17 -2.89 2.42
CA SER A 66 28.47 -3.34 1.89
C SER A 66 29.51 -2.21 1.73
N GLY A 67 29.12 -0.94 1.92
CA GLY A 67 30.02 0.21 1.75
C GLY A 67 30.37 0.56 0.30
N GLU A 68 29.69 -0.05 -0.68
CA GLU A 68 29.95 0.13 -2.11
C GLU A 68 29.30 1.42 -2.65
N LYS A 69 29.94 2.59 -2.40
CA LYS A 69 29.41 3.90 -2.83
C LYS A 69 29.10 4.00 -4.32
N HIS A 70 29.94 3.39 -5.17
CA HIS A 70 29.70 3.38 -6.61
C HIS A 70 28.38 2.67 -6.94
N LYS A 71 28.10 1.55 -6.28
CA LYS A 71 26.86 0.79 -6.46
C LYS A 71 25.63 1.54 -6.00
N ILE A 72 25.73 2.31 -4.90
CA ILE A 72 24.64 3.18 -4.43
C ILE A 72 24.26 4.18 -5.55
N SER A 73 25.25 4.86 -6.14
CA SER A 73 25.03 5.80 -7.25
C SER A 73 24.40 5.11 -8.47
N GLN A 74 24.87 3.94 -8.84
CA GLN A 74 24.31 3.18 -9.98
C GLN A 74 22.86 2.73 -9.73
N VAL A 75 22.57 2.21 -8.53
CA VAL A 75 21.19 1.81 -8.18
C VAL A 75 20.28 3.05 -8.13
N ALA A 76 20.75 4.19 -7.63
CA ALA A 76 19.99 5.43 -7.63
C ALA A 76 19.62 5.88 -9.06
N LYS A 77 20.57 5.80 -10.00
CA LYS A 77 20.32 6.09 -11.43
C LYS A 77 19.27 5.15 -12.02
N VAL A 78 19.44 3.84 -11.80
CA VAL A 78 18.47 2.83 -12.27
C VAL A 78 17.10 3.09 -11.67
N SER A 79 17.02 3.43 -10.39
CA SER A 79 15.75 3.76 -9.71
C SER A 79 15.05 4.97 -10.34
N LEU A 80 15.81 6.01 -10.69
CA LEU A 80 15.26 7.20 -11.37
C LEU A 80 14.72 6.83 -12.77
N VAL A 81 15.50 6.05 -13.55
CA VAL A 81 15.07 5.62 -14.89
C VAL A 81 13.80 4.76 -14.80
N PHE A 82 13.72 3.84 -13.83
CA PHE A 82 12.52 3.03 -13.63
C PHE A 82 11.33 3.88 -13.15
N ALA A 83 11.55 4.84 -12.26
CA ALA A 83 10.49 5.74 -11.79
C ALA A 83 9.86 6.53 -12.95
N VAL A 84 10.69 7.07 -13.85
CA VAL A 84 10.21 7.79 -15.03
C VAL A 84 9.62 6.82 -16.07
N GLY A 85 10.36 5.77 -16.44
CA GLY A 85 9.95 4.84 -17.50
C GLY A 85 8.65 4.11 -17.18
N VAL A 86 8.53 3.57 -15.96
CA VAL A 86 7.31 2.92 -15.49
C VAL A 86 6.17 3.94 -15.40
N GLY A 87 6.43 5.14 -14.87
CA GLY A 87 5.45 6.21 -14.80
C GLY A 87 4.90 6.59 -16.17
N VAL A 88 5.77 6.83 -17.17
CA VAL A 88 5.37 7.19 -18.55
C VAL A 88 4.55 6.07 -19.20
N ILE A 89 4.96 4.81 -19.05
CA ILE A 89 4.24 3.67 -19.62
C ILE A 89 2.83 3.58 -19.01
N ILE A 90 2.72 3.66 -17.69
CA ILE A 90 1.43 3.59 -16.99
C ILE A 90 0.55 4.78 -17.38
N GLU A 91 1.10 5.99 -17.38
CA GLU A 91 0.36 7.21 -17.76
C GLU A 91 -0.19 7.10 -19.17
N ALA A 92 0.63 6.67 -20.14
CA ALA A 92 0.20 6.46 -21.52
C ALA A 92 -0.93 5.42 -21.63
N ILE A 93 -0.82 4.30 -20.90
CA ILE A 93 -1.87 3.28 -20.85
C ILE A 93 -3.14 3.84 -20.22
N CYS A 94 -3.04 4.53 -19.09
CA CYS A 94 -4.22 5.10 -18.40
C CYS A 94 -4.93 6.14 -19.24
N MET A 95 -4.19 7.02 -19.90
CA MET A 95 -4.79 8.01 -20.83
C MET A 95 -5.48 7.34 -22.01
N ALA A 96 -4.90 6.29 -22.58
CA ALA A 96 -5.48 5.56 -23.69
C ALA A 96 -6.78 4.81 -23.28
N VAL A 97 -6.85 4.27 -22.07
CA VAL A 97 -8.03 3.52 -21.58
C VAL A 97 -9.06 4.38 -20.87
N ALA A 98 -8.73 5.64 -20.53
CA ALA A 98 -9.62 6.54 -19.79
C ALA A 98 -11.07 6.62 -20.36
N PRO A 99 -11.29 6.70 -21.67
CA PRO A 99 -12.64 6.72 -22.23
C PRO A 99 -13.46 5.47 -21.96
N PHE A 100 -12.82 4.33 -21.69
CA PHE A 100 -13.47 3.04 -21.53
C PHE A 100 -13.68 2.64 -20.07
N VAL A 101 -12.92 3.23 -19.14
CA VAL A 101 -12.89 2.86 -17.72
C VAL A 101 -14.27 2.94 -17.07
N ALA A 102 -15.00 4.03 -17.28
CA ALA A 102 -16.34 4.21 -16.73
C ALA A 102 -17.30 3.08 -17.16
N GLY A 103 -17.26 2.71 -18.45
CA GLY A 103 -18.06 1.61 -18.98
C GLY A 103 -17.66 0.25 -18.42
N TRP A 104 -16.36 -0.04 -18.32
CA TRP A 104 -15.88 -1.31 -17.72
C TRP A 104 -16.27 -1.47 -16.26
N MET A 105 -16.35 -0.37 -15.52
CA MET A 105 -16.74 -0.36 -14.11
C MET A 105 -18.26 -0.30 -13.90
N GLY A 106 -19.05 -0.29 -14.97
CA GLY A 106 -20.52 -0.30 -14.88
C GLY A 106 -21.13 1.03 -14.42
N ALA A 107 -20.46 2.17 -14.65
CA ALA A 107 -21.01 3.47 -14.35
C ALA A 107 -22.28 3.73 -15.18
N SER A 108 -23.31 4.35 -14.57
CA SER A 108 -24.50 4.78 -15.30
C SER A 108 -24.18 5.84 -16.35
N GLU A 109 -25.04 6.00 -17.36
CA GLU A 109 -24.85 7.00 -18.42
C GLU A 109 -24.72 8.43 -17.88
N GLU A 110 -25.36 8.72 -16.75
CA GLU A 110 -25.31 10.03 -16.07
C GLU A 110 -23.95 10.27 -15.39
N VAL A 111 -23.36 9.24 -14.78
CA VAL A 111 -22.11 9.30 -14.00
C VAL A 111 -20.88 9.15 -14.91
N ALA A 112 -20.98 8.38 -15.99
CA ALA A 112 -19.85 8.01 -16.84
C ALA A 112 -19.03 9.21 -17.38
N PRO A 113 -19.62 10.35 -17.81
CA PRO A 113 -18.83 11.48 -18.28
C PRO A 113 -17.96 12.11 -17.19
N ALA A 114 -18.50 12.25 -15.97
CA ALA A 114 -17.76 12.78 -14.82
C ALA A 114 -16.65 11.81 -14.37
N ALA A 115 -16.95 10.50 -14.31
CA ALA A 115 -15.98 9.46 -13.97
C ALA A 115 -14.82 9.40 -14.97
N THR A 116 -15.10 9.51 -16.27
CA THR A 116 -14.08 9.53 -17.32
C THR A 116 -13.17 10.76 -17.19
N ARG A 117 -13.73 11.97 -17.00
CA ARG A 117 -12.93 13.19 -16.80
C ARG A 117 -12.09 13.09 -15.52
N TYR A 118 -12.68 12.63 -14.43
CA TYR A 118 -11.97 12.43 -13.17
C TYR A 118 -10.79 11.48 -13.35
N PHE A 119 -11.03 10.29 -13.94
CA PHE A 119 -9.97 9.31 -14.18
C PHE A 119 -8.87 9.85 -15.09
N PHE A 120 -9.23 10.57 -16.15
CA PHE A 120 -8.26 11.22 -17.04
C PHE A 120 -7.33 12.16 -16.25
N TRP A 121 -7.89 13.10 -15.47
CA TRP A 121 -7.09 14.09 -14.75
C TRP A 121 -6.23 13.51 -13.64
N ILE A 122 -6.69 12.48 -12.92
CA ILE A 122 -5.86 11.79 -11.93
C ILE A 122 -4.77 10.91 -12.56
N SER A 123 -4.91 10.60 -13.87
CA SER A 123 -3.92 9.84 -14.63
C SER A 123 -2.78 10.71 -15.18
N VAL A 124 -3.02 11.99 -15.45
CA VAL A 124 -2.01 12.95 -15.94
C VAL A 124 -0.74 13.00 -15.06
N PRO A 125 -0.79 13.00 -13.72
CA PRO A 125 0.39 13.10 -12.89
C PRO A 125 1.02 11.74 -12.53
N ILE A 126 0.72 10.64 -13.22
CA ILE A 126 1.21 9.29 -12.83
C ILE A 126 2.74 9.21 -12.85
N VAL A 127 3.42 9.88 -13.78
CA VAL A 127 4.88 9.96 -13.77
C VAL A 127 5.39 10.60 -12.46
N PHE A 128 4.76 11.68 -12.01
CA PHE A 128 5.15 12.35 -10.77
C PHE A 128 4.80 11.52 -9.52
N LYS A 129 3.69 10.79 -9.53
CA LYS A 129 3.34 9.81 -8.48
C LYS A 129 4.39 8.68 -8.44
N SER A 130 4.79 8.16 -9.60
CA SER A 130 5.84 7.15 -9.69
C SER A 130 7.19 7.66 -9.17
N LEU A 131 7.58 8.88 -9.54
CA LEU A 131 8.77 9.54 -9.00
C LEU A 131 8.70 9.63 -7.47
N ASN A 132 7.58 10.13 -6.93
CA ASN A 132 7.42 10.24 -5.49
C ASN A 132 7.55 8.87 -4.80
N ILE A 133 6.88 7.83 -5.28
CA ILE A 133 6.86 6.51 -4.65
C ILE A 133 8.24 5.85 -4.69
N VAL A 134 8.85 5.75 -5.88
CA VAL A 134 10.11 5.02 -6.07
C VAL A 134 11.29 5.76 -5.41
N LEU A 135 11.37 7.08 -5.59
CA LEU A 135 12.50 7.84 -5.06
C LEU A 135 12.37 8.05 -3.54
N SER A 136 11.15 8.18 -2.99
CA SER A 136 10.95 8.16 -1.53
C SER A 136 11.39 6.83 -0.92
N ALA A 137 11.13 5.70 -1.58
CA ALA A 137 11.61 4.40 -1.14
C ALA A 137 13.16 4.32 -1.17
N ALA A 138 13.79 4.88 -2.20
CA ALA A 138 15.23 5.00 -2.30
C ALA A 138 15.83 5.88 -1.16
N ILE A 139 15.19 7.01 -0.85
CA ILE A 139 15.61 7.88 0.25
C ILE A 139 15.46 7.16 1.60
N ARG A 140 14.34 6.46 1.84
CA ARG A 140 14.14 5.66 3.08
C ARG A 140 15.24 4.60 3.26
N ALA A 141 15.79 4.05 2.18
CA ALA A 141 16.91 3.09 2.24
C ALA A 141 18.17 3.67 2.89
N THR A 142 18.37 4.99 2.85
CA THR A 142 19.47 5.69 3.54
C THR A 142 19.21 5.96 5.02
N LYS A 143 18.14 5.42 5.59
CA LYS A 143 17.58 5.69 6.93
C LYS A 143 16.94 7.08 7.08
N ASP A 144 16.88 7.89 6.03
CA ASP A 144 16.12 9.13 6.04
C ASP A 144 14.64 8.83 5.75
N THR A 145 13.89 8.59 6.79
CA THR A 145 12.44 8.39 6.73
C THR A 145 11.64 9.65 7.00
N LYS A 146 12.31 10.70 7.54
CA LYS A 146 11.65 11.96 7.86
C LYS A 146 11.36 12.78 6.62
N THR A 147 12.32 12.86 5.70
CA THR A 147 12.17 13.64 4.47
C THR A 147 10.99 13.16 3.62
N PRO A 148 10.84 11.85 3.27
CA PRO A 148 9.65 11.37 2.59
C PRO A 148 8.36 11.59 3.37
N MET A 149 8.37 11.44 4.70
CA MET A 149 7.22 11.75 5.55
C MET A 149 6.77 13.21 5.41
N PHE A 150 7.68 14.17 5.51
CA PHE A 150 7.32 15.59 5.38
C PHE A 150 6.82 15.94 3.99
N ILE A 151 7.38 15.33 2.93
CA ILE A 151 6.91 15.51 1.56
C ILE A 151 5.48 14.94 1.43
N GLY A 152 5.23 13.72 1.92
CA GLY A 152 3.91 13.08 1.87
C GLY A 152 2.85 13.86 2.64
N VAL A 153 3.14 14.25 3.88
CA VAL A 153 2.22 15.07 4.70
C VAL A 153 1.97 16.43 4.05
N GLY A 154 3.01 17.09 3.54
CA GLY A 154 2.87 18.36 2.83
C GLY A 154 2.01 18.26 1.57
N ALA A 155 2.17 17.17 0.79
CA ALA A 155 1.37 16.91 -0.40
C ALA A 155 -0.11 16.66 -0.05
N ASN A 156 -0.37 15.88 1.00
CA ASN A 156 -1.73 15.62 1.47
C ASN A 156 -2.42 16.89 1.99
N LEU A 157 -1.70 17.71 2.77
CA LEU A 157 -2.23 19.00 3.22
C LEU A 157 -2.52 19.94 2.04
N LEU A 158 -1.61 20.01 1.06
CA LEU A 158 -1.82 20.78 -0.16
C LEU A 158 -3.06 20.29 -0.90
N ASN A 159 -3.24 18.97 -1.03
CA ASN A 159 -4.41 18.39 -1.67
C ASN A 159 -5.71 18.82 -0.97
N VAL A 160 -5.82 18.68 0.35
CA VAL A 160 -7.01 19.09 1.11
C VAL A 160 -7.31 20.58 0.94
N VAL A 161 -6.29 21.45 0.97
CA VAL A 161 -6.46 22.89 0.75
C VAL A 161 -6.96 23.18 -0.67
N LEU A 162 -6.37 22.53 -1.67
CA LEU A 162 -6.79 22.70 -3.07
C LEU A 162 -8.17 22.13 -3.32
N ASP A 163 -8.54 21.00 -2.71
CA ASP A 163 -9.90 20.44 -2.75
C ASP A 163 -10.91 21.45 -2.23
N TYR A 164 -10.63 22.05 -1.06
CA TYR A 164 -11.51 23.06 -0.52
C TYR A 164 -11.69 24.26 -1.48
N VAL A 165 -10.59 24.75 -2.06
CA VAL A 165 -10.62 25.89 -2.99
C VAL A 165 -11.34 25.53 -4.29
N PHE A 166 -11.01 24.40 -4.90
CA PHE A 166 -11.56 24.05 -6.21
C PHE A 166 -13.00 23.54 -6.13
N ILE A 167 -13.32 22.75 -5.12
CA ILE A 167 -14.66 22.19 -4.94
C ILE A 167 -15.65 23.28 -4.48
N TYR A 168 -15.30 24.02 -3.40
CA TYR A 168 -16.28 24.90 -2.73
C TYR A 168 -16.16 26.37 -3.13
N ILE A 169 -14.94 26.91 -3.34
CA ILE A 169 -14.79 28.33 -3.68
C ILE A 169 -15.01 28.52 -5.19
N PHE A 170 -14.39 27.68 -6.02
CA PHE A 170 -14.55 27.78 -7.49
C PHE A 170 -15.74 26.99 -8.03
N GLY A 171 -16.37 26.12 -7.23
CA GLY A 171 -17.55 25.37 -7.61
C GLY A 171 -17.32 24.32 -8.72
N LEU A 172 -16.10 23.82 -8.86
CA LEU A 172 -15.72 22.87 -9.93
C LEU A 172 -16.20 21.44 -9.67
N GLY A 173 -16.74 21.15 -8.47
CA GLY A 173 -17.25 19.83 -8.13
C GLY A 173 -16.18 18.73 -8.24
N VAL A 174 -16.53 17.61 -8.88
CA VAL A 174 -15.65 16.43 -9.05
C VAL A 174 -14.37 16.77 -9.84
N ASP A 175 -14.48 17.63 -10.85
CA ASP A 175 -13.32 18.06 -11.62
C ASP A 175 -12.34 18.85 -10.74
N GLY A 176 -12.85 19.60 -9.75
CA GLY A 176 -12.02 20.29 -8.76
C GLY A 176 -11.17 19.34 -7.90
N ALA A 177 -11.75 18.24 -7.42
CA ALA A 177 -11.03 17.18 -6.70
C ALA A 177 -9.94 16.55 -7.58
N ALA A 178 -10.22 16.29 -8.85
CA ALA A 178 -9.24 15.75 -9.79
C ALA A 178 -8.06 16.71 -10.01
N TYR A 179 -8.32 18.03 -10.14
CA TYR A 179 -7.27 19.03 -10.30
C TYR A 179 -6.41 19.18 -9.04
N ALA A 180 -7.02 19.17 -7.87
CA ALA A 180 -6.30 19.23 -6.60
C ALA A 180 -5.36 18.02 -6.44
N THR A 181 -5.85 16.81 -6.74
CA THR A 181 -5.06 15.58 -6.74
C THR A 181 -3.93 15.65 -7.78
N CYS A 182 -4.19 16.17 -8.96
CA CYS A 182 -3.20 16.33 -10.02
C CYS A 182 -2.06 17.27 -9.57
N ILE A 183 -2.40 18.46 -9.08
CA ILE A 183 -1.40 19.47 -8.67
C ILE A 183 -0.57 18.97 -7.49
N SER A 184 -1.20 18.42 -6.46
CA SER A 184 -0.48 17.90 -5.28
C SER A 184 0.46 16.76 -5.63
N ALA A 185 0.07 15.88 -6.57
CA ALA A 185 0.93 14.80 -7.07
C ALA A 185 2.13 15.34 -7.87
N VAL A 186 1.93 16.34 -8.73
CA VAL A 186 3.03 16.99 -9.47
C VAL A 186 4.01 17.65 -8.49
N VAL A 187 3.49 18.43 -7.53
CA VAL A 187 4.33 19.09 -6.53
C VAL A 187 5.14 18.09 -5.72
N SER A 188 4.49 17.03 -5.20
CA SER A 188 5.18 16.00 -4.41
C SER A 188 6.25 15.28 -5.22
N GLY A 189 5.97 14.93 -6.49
CA GLY A 189 6.93 14.28 -7.37
C GLY A 189 8.15 15.16 -7.66
N LEU A 190 7.94 16.44 -7.95
CA LEU A 190 9.02 17.40 -8.21
C LEU A 190 9.86 17.67 -6.95
N VAL A 191 9.23 17.83 -5.79
CA VAL A 191 9.95 18.01 -4.52
C VAL A 191 10.78 16.78 -4.20
N THR A 192 10.20 15.58 -4.33
CA THR A 192 10.93 14.32 -4.11
C THR A 192 12.10 14.17 -5.08
N LEU A 193 11.91 14.48 -6.35
CA LEU A 193 12.98 14.48 -7.35
C LEU A 193 14.10 15.46 -6.97
N SER A 194 13.76 16.67 -6.57
CA SER A 194 14.74 17.68 -6.17
C SER A 194 15.57 17.24 -4.96
N VAL A 195 14.90 16.68 -3.95
CA VAL A 195 15.56 16.12 -2.76
C VAL A 195 16.45 14.93 -3.12
N PHE A 196 15.96 14.04 -3.98
CA PHE A 196 16.73 12.88 -4.43
C PHE A 196 17.99 13.28 -5.19
N LEU A 197 17.90 14.23 -6.12
CA LEU A 197 19.06 14.74 -6.87
C LEU A 197 20.08 15.46 -5.99
N GLY A 198 19.64 16.13 -4.92
CA GLY A 198 20.49 16.79 -3.93
C GLY A 198 21.03 15.88 -2.82
N HIS A 199 20.61 14.59 -2.79
CA HIS A 199 20.92 13.70 -1.69
C HIS A 199 22.40 13.27 -1.70
N LYS A 200 23.08 13.45 -0.56
CA LYS A 200 24.56 13.27 -0.43
C LYS A 200 25.03 11.85 -0.74
N GLU A 201 24.20 10.84 -0.46
CA GLU A 201 24.55 9.43 -0.68
C GLU A 201 24.43 9.01 -2.16
N PHE A 202 23.61 9.68 -2.96
CA PHE A 202 23.32 9.23 -4.32
C PHE A 202 24.29 9.75 -5.38
N LYS A 203 24.97 10.87 -5.14
CA LYS A 203 25.98 11.52 -6.03
C LYS A 203 25.92 11.02 -7.47
N LEU A 204 24.91 11.47 -8.23
CA LEU A 204 24.73 11.07 -9.62
C LEU A 204 25.90 11.60 -10.44
N GLU A 205 26.89 10.75 -10.72
CA GLU A 205 27.98 11.09 -11.64
C GLU A 205 27.43 11.36 -13.04
N SER A 206 28.06 12.26 -13.79
CA SER A 206 27.54 12.89 -15.02
C SER A 206 27.21 11.95 -16.21
N SER A 207 27.51 10.66 -16.16
CA SER A 207 27.12 9.70 -17.18
C SER A 207 25.77 9.03 -16.85
N VAL A 208 24.69 9.76 -17.00
CA VAL A 208 23.32 9.28 -16.70
C VAL A 208 22.91 8.08 -17.56
N PHE A 209 23.52 7.90 -18.72
CA PHE A 209 23.11 6.92 -19.73
C PHE A 209 23.80 5.54 -19.66
N SER A 210 24.82 5.34 -18.82
CA SER A 210 25.37 3.99 -18.61
C SER A 210 24.63 3.29 -17.47
N LEU A 211 23.61 2.51 -17.80
CA LEU A 211 22.92 1.66 -16.85
C LEU A 211 23.66 0.33 -16.73
N ASP A 212 24.00 -0.06 -15.52
CA ASP A 212 24.57 -1.38 -15.25
C ASP A 212 23.49 -2.45 -15.42
N LYS A 213 23.73 -3.35 -16.37
CA LYS A 213 22.80 -4.44 -16.72
C LYS A 213 22.49 -5.35 -15.53
N GLU A 214 23.48 -5.63 -14.69
CA GLU A 214 23.28 -6.48 -13.50
C GLU A 214 22.30 -5.84 -12.51
N ILE A 215 22.42 -4.52 -12.29
CA ILE A 215 21.53 -3.75 -11.41
C ILE A 215 20.12 -3.70 -12.00
N VAL A 216 19.99 -3.48 -13.31
CA VAL A 216 18.70 -3.48 -14.01
C VAL A 216 18.02 -4.85 -13.90
N ASP A 217 18.74 -5.94 -14.19
CA ASP A 217 18.21 -7.31 -14.09
C ASP A 217 17.82 -7.65 -12.65
N ARG A 218 18.59 -7.16 -11.68
CA ARG A 218 18.27 -7.32 -10.26
C ARG A 218 17.05 -6.51 -9.84
N MET A 219 16.87 -5.31 -10.38
CA MET A 219 15.66 -4.50 -10.17
C MET A 219 14.41 -5.27 -10.60
N TRP A 220 14.42 -5.83 -11.82
CA TRP A 220 13.31 -6.66 -12.30
C TRP A 220 13.08 -7.90 -11.44
N ARG A 221 14.14 -8.62 -11.07
CA ARG A 221 14.04 -9.85 -10.26
C ARG A 221 13.48 -9.60 -8.87
N LEU A 222 13.71 -8.43 -8.29
CA LEU A 222 13.18 -8.05 -6.98
C LEU A 222 11.76 -7.49 -7.08
N SER A 223 11.49 -6.64 -8.08
CA SER A 223 10.23 -5.93 -8.22
C SER A 223 9.11 -6.78 -8.79
N LEU A 224 9.40 -7.67 -9.75
CA LEU A 224 8.36 -8.47 -10.39
C LEU A 224 7.56 -9.37 -9.42
N PRO A 225 8.18 -10.10 -8.48
CA PRO A 225 7.41 -10.86 -7.50
C PRO A 225 6.54 -9.95 -6.61
N VAL A 226 7.03 -8.78 -6.22
CA VAL A 226 6.26 -7.81 -5.42
C VAL A 226 5.09 -7.24 -6.22
N LEU A 227 5.29 -6.95 -7.51
CA LEU A 227 4.20 -6.55 -8.40
C LEU A 227 3.13 -7.64 -8.49
N LEU A 228 3.54 -8.89 -8.65
CA LEU A 228 2.62 -10.03 -8.70
C LEU A 228 1.88 -10.24 -7.37
N ILE A 229 2.53 -10.00 -6.22
CA ILE A 229 1.86 -9.96 -4.91
C ILE A 229 0.74 -8.93 -4.94
N ASN A 230 1.06 -7.68 -5.30
CA ASN A 230 0.10 -6.57 -5.27
C ASN A 230 -1.09 -6.83 -6.21
N VAL A 231 -0.82 -7.31 -7.43
CA VAL A 231 -1.88 -7.66 -8.40
C VAL A 231 -2.75 -8.81 -7.87
N ALA A 232 -2.13 -9.87 -7.36
CA ALA A 232 -2.83 -11.04 -6.84
C ALA A 232 -3.69 -10.68 -5.62
N SER A 233 -3.16 -9.86 -4.70
CA SER A 233 -3.89 -9.42 -3.51
C SER A 233 -5.04 -8.48 -3.87
N THR A 234 -4.81 -7.47 -4.71
CA THR A 234 -5.88 -6.54 -5.14
C THR A 234 -7.00 -7.27 -5.87
N SER A 235 -6.65 -8.15 -6.83
CA SER A 235 -7.64 -8.97 -7.53
C SER A 235 -8.36 -9.93 -6.57
N GLY A 236 -7.64 -10.50 -5.62
CA GLY A 236 -8.20 -11.35 -4.58
C GLY A 236 -9.20 -10.62 -3.69
N TYR A 237 -8.90 -9.38 -3.28
CA TYR A 237 -9.84 -8.54 -2.51
C TYR A 237 -11.12 -8.25 -3.29
N VAL A 238 -11.03 -7.97 -4.59
CA VAL A 238 -12.22 -7.76 -5.45
C VAL A 238 -13.08 -9.01 -5.52
N VAL A 239 -12.47 -10.17 -5.74
CA VAL A 239 -13.19 -11.45 -5.77
C VAL A 239 -13.81 -11.77 -4.40
N PHE A 240 -13.08 -11.56 -3.32
CA PHE A 240 -13.55 -11.77 -1.95
C PHE A 240 -14.76 -10.87 -1.62
N ALA A 241 -14.66 -9.57 -1.93
CA ALA A 241 -15.78 -8.63 -1.78
C ALA A 241 -16.99 -9.04 -2.64
N GLY A 242 -16.75 -9.53 -3.86
CA GLY A 242 -17.78 -10.08 -4.73
C GLY A 242 -18.50 -11.27 -4.11
N LEU A 243 -17.79 -12.21 -3.49
CA LEU A 243 -18.42 -13.35 -2.78
C LEU A 243 -19.31 -12.86 -1.63
N VAL A 244 -18.85 -11.87 -0.87
CA VAL A 244 -19.62 -11.32 0.25
C VAL A 244 -20.83 -10.51 -0.23
N SER A 245 -20.75 -9.82 -1.36
CA SER A 245 -21.85 -9.00 -1.90
C SER A 245 -23.08 -9.84 -2.27
N HIS A 246 -22.87 -11.10 -2.68
CA HIS A 246 -23.96 -12.04 -2.96
C HIS A 246 -24.68 -12.58 -1.70
N MET A 247 -24.14 -12.32 -0.50
CA MET A 247 -24.77 -12.76 0.76
C MET A 247 -25.89 -11.81 1.25
N GLY A 248 -26.07 -10.67 0.60
CA GLY A 248 -27.11 -9.69 0.92
C GLY A 248 -26.57 -8.35 1.39
N THR A 249 -27.40 -7.32 1.28
CA THR A 249 -27.03 -5.89 1.49
C THR A 249 -26.52 -5.59 2.89
N ILE A 250 -27.18 -6.14 3.94
CA ILE A 250 -26.79 -5.91 5.34
C ILE A 250 -25.42 -6.52 5.62
N ILE A 251 -25.18 -7.74 5.14
CA ILE A 251 -23.92 -8.45 5.31
C ILE A 251 -22.79 -7.74 4.58
N PHE A 252 -23.03 -7.29 3.34
CA PHE A 252 -22.05 -6.56 2.55
C PHE A 252 -21.74 -5.19 3.14
N ALA A 253 -22.75 -4.46 3.66
CA ALA A 253 -22.54 -3.20 4.34
C ALA A 253 -21.70 -3.37 5.61
N ALA A 254 -22.01 -4.37 6.44
CA ALA A 254 -21.23 -4.69 7.63
C ALA A 254 -19.77 -5.05 7.29
N HIS A 255 -19.56 -5.85 6.24
CA HIS A 255 -18.22 -6.21 5.75
C HIS A 255 -17.43 -4.98 5.29
N SER A 256 -18.03 -4.16 4.43
CA SER A 256 -17.33 -3.01 3.82
C SER A 256 -16.93 -1.97 4.86
N ILE A 257 -17.81 -1.67 5.81
CA ILE A 257 -17.52 -0.75 6.91
C ILE A 257 -16.45 -1.34 7.84
N ALA A 258 -16.56 -2.64 8.17
CA ALA A 258 -15.59 -3.29 9.05
C ALA A 258 -14.19 -3.33 8.44
N VAL A 259 -14.04 -3.61 7.14
CA VAL A 259 -12.75 -3.58 6.42
C VAL A 259 -12.14 -2.18 6.47
N GLY A 260 -12.92 -1.12 6.19
CA GLY A 260 -12.43 0.25 6.28
C GLY A 260 -12.02 0.66 7.70
N ALA A 261 -12.78 0.21 8.72
CA ALA A 261 -12.45 0.47 10.12
C ALA A 261 -11.17 -0.27 10.56
N GLU A 262 -11.00 -1.53 10.15
CA GLU A 262 -9.80 -2.33 10.42
C GLU A 262 -8.55 -1.70 9.79
N GLU A 263 -8.65 -1.10 8.60
CA GLU A 263 -7.53 -0.50 7.90
C GLU A 263 -6.78 0.53 8.75
N LEU A 264 -7.48 1.35 9.52
CA LEU A 264 -6.88 2.34 10.42
C LEU A 264 -5.95 1.72 11.46
N PHE A 265 -6.19 0.48 11.82
CA PHE A 265 -5.45 -0.22 12.88
C PHE A 265 -4.25 -1.00 12.35
N TYR A 266 -4.33 -1.57 11.15
CA TYR A 266 -3.20 -2.32 10.60
C TYR A 266 -2.23 -1.48 9.76
N ILE A 267 -2.63 -0.29 9.31
CA ILE A 267 -1.81 0.54 8.40
C ILE A 267 -0.43 0.88 8.99
N GLY A 268 -0.33 1.02 10.30
CA GLY A 268 0.93 1.26 11.00
C GLY A 268 1.96 0.15 10.79
N GLY A 269 1.52 -1.09 10.59
CA GLY A 269 2.38 -2.25 10.32
C GLY A 269 3.22 -2.11 9.04
N TYR A 270 2.68 -1.44 8.02
CA TYR A 270 3.42 -1.18 6.78
C TYR A 270 4.62 -0.23 6.97
N GLY A 271 4.55 0.67 7.94
CA GLY A 271 5.69 1.49 8.33
C GLY A 271 6.84 0.65 8.90
N PHE A 272 6.51 -0.34 9.74
CA PHE A 272 7.50 -1.31 10.27
C PHE A 272 8.05 -2.21 9.17
N LYS A 273 7.22 -2.69 8.23
CA LYS A 273 7.65 -3.46 7.06
C LYS A 273 8.72 -2.69 6.25
N SER A 274 8.48 -1.43 5.97
CA SER A 274 9.43 -0.57 5.24
C SER A 274 10.74 -0.37 6.01
N ALA A 275 10.66 -0.13 7.33
CA ALA A 275 11.83 0.01 8.19
C ALA A 275 12.62 -1.31 8.27
N ALA A 276 11.95 -2.46 8.38
CA ALA A 276 12.60 -3.76 8.38
C ALA A 276 13.32 -4.04 7.07
N ASN A 277 12.70 -3.75 5.90
CA ASN A 277 13.36 -3.88 4.61
C ASN A 277 14.68 -3.09 4.58
N THR A 278 14.67 -1.83 5.02
CA THR A 278 15.86 -0.99 5.07
C THR A 278 16.92 -1.56 6.04
N MET A 279 16.55 -1.80 7.29
CA MET A 279 17.51 -2.17 8.35
C MET A 279 18.08 -3.57 8.12
N VAL A 280 17.25 -4.52 7.71
CA VAL A 280 17.68 -5.87 7.35
C VAL A 280 18.58 -5.84 6.11
N GLY A 281 18.20 -5.05 5.08
CA GLY A 281 19.02 -4.90 3.88
C GLY A 281 20.42 -4.36 4.20
N ILE A 282 20.52 -3.35 5.04
CA ILE A 282 21.81 -2.80 5.48
C ILE A 282 22.63 -3.86 6.26
N SER A 283 22.03 -4.50 7.27
CA SER A 283 22.72 -5.49 8.09
C SER A 283 23.17 -6.71 7.29
N TYR A 284 22.37 -7.10 6.29
CA TYR A 284 22.71 -8.17 5.36
C TYR A 284 23.88 -7.77 4.45
N GLY A 285 23.88 -6.52 3.95
CA GLY A 285 25.01 -5.99 3.17
C GLY A 285 26.30 -5.86 3.95
N GLU A 286 26.24 -5.55 5.24
CA GLU A 286 27.39 -5.53 6.16
C GLU A 286 27.99 -6.93 6.43
N GLN A 287 27.30 -8.01 6.03
CA GLN A 287 27.64 -9.39 6.34
C GLN A 287 27.84 -9.68 7.85
N ASN A 288 27.15 -8.89 8.69
CA ASN A 288 27.22 -9.01 10.14
C ASN A 288 26.00 -9.80 10.66
N HIS A 289 26.21 -11.09 10.91
CA HIS A 289 25.15 -12.02 11.31
C HIS A 289 24.50 -11.65 12.65
N ASP A 290 25.28 -11.21 13.63
CA ASP A 290 24.74 -10.84 14.96
C ASP A 290 23.84 -9.61 14.85
N LYS A 291 24.27 -8.60 14.11
CA LYS A 291 23.48 -7.40 13.85
C LYS A 291 22.22 -7.72 13.05
N TYR A 292 22.34 -8.53 12.01
CA TYR A 292 21.23 -8.99 11.22
C TYR A 292 20.18 -9.71 12.08
N HIS A 293 20.60 -10.66 12.90
CA HIS A 293 19.73 -11.38 13.83
C HIS A 293 19.02 -10.43 14.82
N ALA A 294 19.80 -9.52 15.45
CA ALA A 294 19.25 -8.54 16.37
C ALA A 294 18.21 -7.61 15.71
N VAL A 295 18.47 -7.17 14.48
CA VAL A 295 17.51 -6.34 13.69
C VAL A 295 16.24 -7.13 13.37
N CYS A 296 16.34 -8.38 12.93
CA CYS A 296 15.18 -9.21 12.65
C CYS A 296 14.31 -9.43 13.89
N VAL A 297 14.92 -9.87 14.99
CA VAL A 297 14.20 -10.14 16.24
C VAL A 297 13.56 -8.88 16.82
N SER A 298 14.31 -7.77 16.87
CA SER A 298 13.76 -6.51 17.39
C SER A 298 12.64 -5.96 16.52
N SER A 299 12.72 -6.11 15.18
CA SER A 299 11.65 -5.71 14.27
C SER A 299 10.38 -6.54 14.47
N VAL A 300 10.52 -7.86 14.63
CA VAL A 300 9.39 -8.76 14.92
C VAL A 300 8.74 -8.38 16.25
N ILE A 301 9.52 -8.27 17.32
CA ILE A 301 8.99 -7.94 18.66
C ILE A 301 8.28 -6.59 18.64
N ALA A 302 8.90 -5.55 18.06
CA ALA A 302 8.32 -4.23 18.01
C ALA A 302 7.02 -4.20 17.20
N THR A 303 6.98 -4.87 16.04
CA THR A 303 5.78 -4.91 15.21
C THR A 303 4.65 -5.68 15.87
N VAL A 304 4.93 -6.87 16.42
CA VAL A 304 3.92 -7.68 17.10
C VAL A 304 3.38 -6.93 18.33
N ALA A 305 4.23 -6.26 19.11
CA ALA A 305 3.79 -5.47 20.26
C ALA A 305 2.84 -4.32 19.84
N ILE A 306 3.23 -3.55 18.83
CA ILE A 306 2.39 -2.44 18.30
C ILE A 306 1.07 -2.97 17.75
N MET A 307 1.11 -4.04 16.95
CA MET A 307 -0.10 -4.64 16.38
C MET A 307 -0.99 -5.29 17.45
N THR A 308 -0.42 -5.79 18.54
CA THR A 308 -1.18 -6.25 19.70
C THR A 308 -1.92 -5.08 20.36
N ILE A 309 -1.24 -3.94 20.57
CA ILE A 309 -1.87 -2.74 21.11
C ILE A 309 -2.97 -2.26 20.17
N SER A 310 -2.71 -2.23 18.87
CA SER A 310 -3.68 -1.87 17.83
C SER A 310 -4.91 -2.78 17.88
N GLY A 311 -4.72 -4.10 17.99
CA GLY A 311 -5.80 -5.07 18.15
C GLY A 311 -6.62 -4.86 19.43
N VAL A 312 -5.97 -4.58 20.57
CA VAL A 312 -6.70 -4.23 21.82
C VAL A 312 -7.55 -2.99 21.64
N LEU A 313 -7.02 -1.94 21.00
CA LEU A 313 -7.78 -0.72 20.73
C LEU A 313 -8.93 -1.01 19.75
N LEU A 314 -8.70 -1.77 18.69
CA LEU A 314 -9.75 -2.18 17.76
C LEU A 314 -10.88 -2.95 18.47
N PHE A 315 -10.52 -3.88 19.37
CA PHE A 315 -11.50 -4.64 20.15
C PHE A 315 -12.37 -3.74 21.03
N ILE A 316 -11.74 -2.77 21.73
CA ILE A 316 -12.44 -1.85 22.64
C ILE A 316 -13.35 -0.91 21.85
N PHE A 317 -12.89 -0.36 20.75
CA PHE A 317 -13.59 0.65 19.97
C PHE A 317 -14.46 0.09 18.84
N ALA A 318 -14.53 -1.23 18.63
CA ALA A 318 -15.23 -1.88 17.53
C ALA A 318 -16.66 -1.37 17.32
N GLU A 319 -17.45 -1.29 18.38
CA GLU A 319 -18.84 -0.84 18.32
C GLU A 319 -18.94 0.66 17.99
N ALA A 320 -18.11 1.49 18.63
CA ALA A 320 -18.07 2.92 18.37
C ALA A 320 -17.65 3.23 16.93
N LEU A 321 -16.70 2.46 16.39
CA LEU A 321 -16.27 2.58 14.98
C LEU A 321 -17.41 2.24 14.03
N MET A 322 -18.11 1.12 14.24
CA MET A 322 -19.26 0.78 13.41
C MET A 322 -20.37 1.84 13.52
N GLY A 323 -20.68 2.31 14.73
CA GLY A 323 -21.68 3.35 14.95
C GLY A 323 -21.32 4.73 14.39
N PHE A 324 -20.03 4.98 14.13
CA PHE A 324 -19.60 6.21 13.46
C PHE A 324 -19.99 6.24 11.97
N PHE A 325 -19.99 5.07 11.31
CA PHE A 325 -20.27 4.98 9.87
C PHE A 325 -21.74 4.70 9.55
N THR A 326 -22.51 4.09 10.46
CA THR A 326 -23.90 3.70 10.21
C THR A 326 -24.76 3.75 11.48
N ASN A 327 -26.06 3.96 11.29
CA ASN A 327 -27.07 3.89 12.37
C ASN A 327 -27.90 2.60 12.33
N ASP A 328 -27.63 1.69 11.37
CA ASP A 328 -28.36 0.42 11.26
C ASP A 328 -27.91 -0.57 12.36
N PRO A 329 -28.80 -0.97 13.30
CA PRO A 329 -28.42 -1.84 14.40
C PRO A 329 -27.92 -3.21 13.95
N GLN A 330 -28.43 -3.74 12.83
CA GLN A 330 -28.02 -5.06 12.32
C GLN A 330 -26.60 -5.00 11.72
N VAL A 331 -26.30 -3.94 10.97
CA VAL A 331 -24.97 -3.69 10.42
C VAL A 331 -23.95 -3.48 11.54
N ILE A 332 -24.33 -2.68 12.58
CA ILE A 332 -23.46 -2.43 13.75
C ILE A 332 -23.16 -3.75 14.48
N ALA A 333 -24.18 -4.55 14.78
CA ALA A 333 -24.01 -5.79 15.54
C ALA A 333 -23.10 -6.80 14.81
N LEU A 334 -23.32 -7.00 13.50
CA LEU A 334 -22.50 -7.89 12.67
C LEU A 334 -21.07 -7.37 12.53
N GLY A 335 -20.89 -6.09 12.18
CA GLY A 335 -19.60 -5.47 12.01
C GLY A 335 -18.78 -5.45 13.30
N THR A 336 -19.39 -5.12 14.43
CA THR A 336 -18.75 -5.19 15.76
C THR A 336 -18.25 -6.59 16.07
N THR A 337 -19.05 -7.61 15.76
CA THR A 337 -18.66 -9.00 16.01
C THR A 337 -17.41 -9.37 15.22
N VAL A 338 -17.37 -9.09 13.91
CA VAL A 338 -16.22 -9.44 13.06
C VAL A 338 -14.99 -8.59 13.38
N LEU A 339 -15.15 -7.30 13.76
CA LEU A 339 -14.05 -6.46 14.22
C LEU A 339 -13.43 -6.97 15.52
N LYS A 340 -14.25 -7.41 16.49
CA LYS A 340 -13.75 -8.03 17.71
C LYS A 340 -13.00 -9.34 17.43
N MET A 341 -13.43 -10.11 16.45
CA MET A 341 -12.74 -11.34 16.04
C MET A 341 -11.38 -11.03 15.41
N VAL A 342 -11.35 -10.09 14.45
CA VAL A 342 -10.12 -9.77 13.74
C VAL A 342 -9.12 -9.03 14.63
N ALA A 343 -9.56 -8.36 15.66
CA ALA A 343 -8.68 -7.75 16.67
C ALA A 343 -7.67 -8.75 17.28
N PHE A 344 -8.06 -10.01 17.46
CA PHE A 344 -7.15 -11.08 17.88
C PHE A 344 -6.19 -11.55 16.79
N ASN A 345 -6.49 -11.24 15.53
CA ASN A 345 -5.63 -11.56 14.38
C ASN A 345 -4.53 -10.51 14.17
N GLU A 346 -4.68 -9.29 14.69
CA GLU A 346 -3.74 -8.18 14.47
C GLU A 346 -2.26 -8.55 14.78
N PRO A 347 -1.92 -9.26 15.87
CA PRO A 347 -0.55 -9.71 16.11
C PRO A 347 -0.03 -10.66 15.04
N PHE A 348 -0.87 -11.55 14.51
CA PHE A 348 -0.50 -12.49 13.44
C PHE A 348 -0.34 -11.76 12.11
N PHE A 349 -1.22 -10.79 11.82
CA PHE A 349 -1.09 -9.93 10.66
C PHE A 349 0.21 -9.10 10.72
N GLY A 350 0.55 -8.57 11.91
CA GLY A 350 1.82 -7.91 12.15
C GLY A 350 3.02 -8.83 11.91
N LEU A 351 2.93 -10.07 12.37
CA LEU A 351 3.98 -11.09 12.16
C LEU A 351 4.14 -11.43 10.67
N TYR A 352 3.05 -11.53 9.94
CA TYR A 352 3.04 -11.72 8.49
C TYR A 352 3.71 -10.55 7.77
N ILE A 353 3.26 -9.32 8.00
CA ILE A 353 3.78 -8.11 7.32
C ILE A 353 5.28 -7.91 7.60
N ILE A 354 5.71 -8.05 8.87
CA ILE A 354 7.11 -7.83 9.23
C ILE A 354 8.02 -8.90 8.61
N SER A 355 7.57 -10.15 8.58
CA SER A 355 8.32 -11.23 7.93
C SER A 355 8.52 -10.97 6.44
N GLU A 356 7.49 -10.46 5.76
CA GLU A 356 7.58 -10.04 4.37
C GLU A 356 8.61 -8.92 4.18
N GLY A 357 8.61 -7.90 5.05
CA GLY A 357 9.63 -6.84 5.05
C GLY A 357 11.06 -7.36 5.24
N ILE A 358 11.25 -8.35 6.10
CA ILE A 358 12.54 -9.01 6.31
C ILE A 358 12.98 -9.75 5.03
N TYR A 359 12.09 -10.52 4.39
CA TYR A 359 12.41 -11.17 3.11
C TYR A 359 12.76 -10.17 2.01
N TYR A 360 12.10 -9.02 1.96
CA TYR A 360 12.43 -7.96 1.02
C TYR A 360 13.84 -7.42 1.28
N GLY A 361 14.20 -7.14 2.53
CA GLY A 361 15.55 -6.71 2.90
C GLY A 361 16.64 -7.71 2.51
N LEU A 362 16.33 -9.01 2.57
CA LEU A 362 17.20 -10.09 2.10
C LEU A 362 17.28 -10.22 0.57
N GLY A 363 16.41 -9.55 -0.16
CA GLY A 363 16.27 -9.72 -1.61
C GLY A 363 15.58 -11.03 -2.02
N LYS A 364 14.84 -11.66 -1.13
CA LYS A 364 14.15 -12.95 -1.35
C LYS A 364 12.65 -12.75 -1.61
N THR A 365 12.28 -11.88 -2.55
CA THR A 365 10.89 -11.47 -2.82
C THR A 365 10.00 -12.56 -3.40
N LYS A 366 10.58 -13.62 -3.99
CA LYS A 366 9.82 -14.74 -4.57
C LYS A 366 9.11 -15.58 -3.51
N TYR A 367 9.72 -15.76 -2.33
CA TYR A 367 9.12 -16.59 -1.29
C TYR A 367 7.82 -15.98 -0.72
N PRO A 368 7.81 -14.70 -0.30
CA PRO A 368 6.56 -14.03 0.06
C PRO A 368 5.51 -14.09 -1.05
N PHE A 369 5.90 -13.95 -2.33
CA PHE A 369 4.95 -14.06 -3.43
C PHE A 369 4.20 -15.39 -3.45
N VAL A 370 4.91 -16.51 -3.33
CA VAL A 370 4.27 -17.85 -3.34
C VAL A 370 3.32 -18.01 -2.15
N ILE A 371 3.72 -17.54 -0.97
CA ILE A 371 2.90 -17.64 0.24
C ILE A 371 1.67 -16.72 0.16
N GLU A 372 1.85 -15.48 -0.32
CA GLU A 372 0.76 -14.53 -0.48
C GLU A 372 -0.27 -15.01 -1.50
N PHE A 373 0.21 -15.45 -2.66
CA PHE A 373 -0.67 -15.99 -3.71
C PHE A 373 -1.44 -17.21 -3.20
N GLY A 374 -0.74 -18.16 -2.57
CA GLY A 374 -1.37 -19.37 -2.02
C GLY A 374 -2.38 -19.03 -0.92
N GLY A 375 -2.04 -18.17 0.01
CA GLY A 375 -2.92 -17.73 1.09
C GLY A 375 -4.17 -17.04 0.55
N MET A 376 -4.01 -16.01 -0.27
CA MET A 376 -5.17 -15.26 -0.80
C MET A 376 -6.09 -16.14 -1.66
N TRP A 377 -5.53 -16.89 -2.61
CA TRP A 377 -6.33 -17.60 -3.61
C TRP A 377 -6.78 -18.98 -3.17
N LEU A 378 -5.89 -19.77 -2.52
CA LEU A 378 -6.23 -21.14 -2.11
C LEU A 378 -6.87 -21.20 -0.71
N VAL A 379 -6.35 -20.39 0.25
CA VAL A 379 -6.91 -20.42 1.60
C VAL A 379 -8.13 -19.49 1.69
N ARG A 380 -7.96 -18.16 1.48
CA ARG A 380 -9.04 -17.21 1.70
C ARG A 380 -10.21 -17.38 0.73
N ILE A 381 -9.95 -17.31 -0.59
CA ILE A 381 -11.04 -17.32 -1.59
C ILE A 381 -11.70 -18.69 -1.69
N VAL A 382 -10.92 -19.77 -1.82
CA VAL A 382 -11.51 -21.12 -1.98
C VAL A 382 -12.26 -21.54 -0.72
N SER A 383 -11.71 -21.31 0.50
CA SER A 383 -12.43 -21.67 1.72
C SER A 383 -13.71 -20.84 1.91
N THR A 384 -13.68 -19.54 1.57
CA THR A 384 -14.86 -18.68 1.59
C THR A 384 -15.92 -19.16 0.61
N PHE A 385 -15.53 -19.46 -0.63
CA PHE A 385 -16.45 -19.99 -1.64
C PHE A 385 -17.11 -21.30 -1.16
N ILE A 386 -16.31 -22.25 -0.69
CA ILE A 386 -16.81 -23.52 -0.14
C ILE A 386 -17.70 -23.26 1.09
N GLY A 387 -17.26 -22.39 2.00
CA GLY A 387 -18.00 -22.06 3.21
C GLY A 387 -19.38 -21.48 2.94
N ILE A 388 -19.49 -20.56 2.00
CA ILE A 388 -20.77 -19.93 1.63
C ILE A 388 -21.67 -20.94 0.93
N HIS A 389 -21.18 -21.65 -0.11
CA HIS A 389 -22.04 -22.44 -0.99
C HIS A 389 -22.40 -23.82 -0.43
N PHE A 390 -21.50 -24.47 0.34
CA PHE A 390 -21.72 -25.82 0.84
C PHE A 390 -22.10 -25.89 2.32
N PHE A 391 -21.66 -24.88 3.11
CA PHE A 391 -21.91 -24.87 4.56
C PHE A 391 -22.85 -23.75 5.00
N GLY A 392 -23.28 -22.86 4.10
CA GLY A 392 -24.16 -21.74 4.43
C GLY A 392 -23.55 -20.77 5.45
N MET A 393 -22.23 -20.59 5.43
CA MET A 393 -21.54 -19.72 6.38
C MET A 393 -21.98 -18.26 6.23
N GLY A 394 -22.31 -17.63 7.35
CA GLY A 394 -22.53 -16.19 7.42
C GLY A 394 -21.22 -15.38 7.43
N LEU A 395 -21.32 -14.07 7.65
CA LEU A 395 -20.19 -13.14 7.67
C LEU A 395 -19.06 -13.57 8.63
N ILE A 396 -19.42 -14.10 9.79
CA ILE A 396 -18.48 -14.62 10.78
C ILE A 396 -17.57 -15.70 10.17
N GLY A 397 -18.17 -16.67 9.46
CA GLY A 397 -17.40 -17.75 8.81
C GLY A 397 -16.46 -17.23 7.72
N VAL A 398 -16.90 -16.22 6.94
CA VAL A 398 -16.08 -15.56 5.93
C VAL A 398 -14.85 -14.89 6.56
N TRP A 399 -15.03 -14.18 7.67
CA TRP A 399 -13.92 -13.55 8.39
C TRP A 399 -13.01 -14.57 9.08
N CYS A 400 -13.53 -15.72 9.51
CA CYS A 400 -12.68 -16.84 9.96
C CYS A 400 -11.75 -17.33 8.85
N CYS A 401 -12.23 -17.42 7.59
CA CYS A 401 -11.37 -17.78 6.45
C CYS A 401 -10.26 -16.72 6.22
N MET A 402 -10.58 -15.44 6.37
CA MET A 402 -9.60 -14.35 6.27
C MET A 402 -8.55 -14.43 7.39
N ILE A 403 -8.97 -14.65 8.62
CA ILE A 403 -8.09 -14.83 9.78
C ILE A 403 -7.18 -16.05 9.59
N ALA A 404 -7.74 -17.18 9.15
CA ALA A 404 -6.98 -18.40 8.88
C ALA A 404 -5.88 -18.16 7.82
N ASP A 405 -6.20 -17.45 6.75
CA ASP A 405 -5.22 -17.04 5.73
C ASP A 405 -4.06 -16.24 6.35
N ASN A 406 -4.36 -15.21 7.13
CA ASN A 406 -3.34 -14.38 7.77
C ASN A 406 -2.45 -15.18 8.74
N VAL A 407 -3.04 -16.07 9.54
CA VAL A 407 -2.30 -16.93 10.47
C VAL A 407 -1.39 -17.91 9.72
N ILE A 408 -1.89 -18.54 8.66
CA ILE A 408 -1.11 -19.47 7.84
C ILE A 408 0.07 -18.74 7.19
N LYS A 409 -0.15 -17.56 6.60
CA LYS A 409 0.92 -16.72 6.04
C LYS A 409 1.96 -16.34 7.09
N ALA A 410 1.52 -15.92 8.27
CA ALA A 410 2.40 -15.58 9.38
C ALA A 410 3.31 -16.78 9.76
N ILE A 411 2.74 -17.97 9.89
CA ILE A 411 3.50 -19.17 10.22
C ILE A 411 4.47 -19.54 9.10
N LEU A 412 4.00 -19.62 7.86
CA LEU A 412 4.80 -20.03 6.70
C LEU A 412 5.95 -19.06 6.40
N LEU A 413 5.78 -17.77 6.65
CA LEU A 413 6.85 -16.79 6.48
C LEU A 413 7.82 -16.77 7.66
N THR A 414 7.35 -16.94 8.90
CA THR A 414 8.19 -16.78 10.09
C THR A 414 9.02 -18.00 10.42
N VAL A 415 8.45 -19.21 10.28
CA VAL A 415 9.15 -20.46 10.65
C VAL A 415 10.47 -20.65 9.88
N PRO A 416 10.52 -20.46 8.55
CA PRO A 416 11.78 -20.59 7.81
C PRO A 416 12.80 -19.49 8.10
N LEU A 417 12.37 -18.30 8.58
CA LEU A 417 13.30 -17.24 8.99
C LEU A 417 14.25 -17.72 10.09
N LYS A 418 13.77 -18.56 11.02
CA LYS A 418 14.61 -19.13 12.08
C LYS A 418 15.78 -19.94 11.53
N THR A 419 15.64 -20.58 10.38
CA THR A 419 16.72 -21.33 9.73
C THR A 419 17.71 -20.42 8.99
N LEU A 420 17.23 -19.27 8.50
CA LEU A 420 18.08 -18.24 7.89
C LEU A 420 18.89 -17.46 8.94
N TRP A 421 18.44 -17.45 10.19
CA TRP A 421 19.15 -16.81 11.29
C TRP A 421 20.33 -17.65 11.83
N LYS A 422 20.34 -18.95 11.55
CA LYS A 422 21.38 -19.88 12.03
C LYS A 422 22.55 -20.06 11.04
N LYS A 423 22.43 -19.53 9.84
CA LYS A 423 23.46 -19.54 8.78
C LYS A 423 24.09 -18.17 8.63
#